data_1e7fbd97f2d722cdfcb89004b5914882
#
_entry.id   1e7fbd97f2d722cdfcb89004b5914882
#
_cell.length_a   1.000
_cell.length_b   1.000
_cell.length_c   1.000
_cell.angle_alpha   90.00
_cell.angle_beta   90.00
_cell.angle_gamma   90.00
#
_symmetry.space_group_name_H-M   'P 1'
#
loop_
_entity.id
_entity.type
_entity.pdbx_description
1 polymer ?
#
loop_
_entity_poly.entity_id
_entity_poly.type
_entity_poly.pdbx_seq_one_letter_code
_entity_poly.pdbx_strand_id
1 'polypeptide(L)'
;SLIALALTLGTLVPLAAQTKMTAKEKRTQTRQERKIAQQKVKEQLYQDAVRALENNTFVLEADRLIFKRGRSVSVSSVKNFISMANKKATVQVSFDTPRPLQNGLGGFTVEGNVSDIRMKKDKKGSIIYSFLVQGVSISAQVSLTLHQGSNNVSANISPSFHSNTLTMTEELVTQEKARVFEGFKL
;
A
#
# COMPACT_ATOMS: atom_id res chain seq x y z
N SER A 1 -19.49 -65.55 -55.31
CA SER A 1 -20.11 -65.41 -53.97
C SER A 1 -19.03 -65.10 -52.97
N LEU A 2 -18.89 -63.85 -52.58
CA LEU A 2 -17.99 -63.41 -51.53
C LEU A 2 -18.82 -62.58 -50.52
N ILE A 3 -19.03 -63.17 -49.36
CA ILE A 3 -19.71 -62.54 -48.23
C ILE A 3 -18.69 -61.72 -47.47
N ALA A 4 -18.84 -60.40 -47.48
CA ALA A 4 -18.03 -59.49 -46.69
C ALA A 4 -18.69 -59.31 -45.31
N LEU A 5 -17.98 -59.79 -44.28
CA LEU A 5 -18.35 -59.64 -42.88
C LEU A 5 -17.82 -58.30 -42.37
N ALA A 6 -18.69 -57.33 -42.16
CA ALA A 6 -18.33 -56.03 -41.57
C ALA A 6 -18.29 -56.15 -40.05
N LEU A 7 -17.08 -56.10 -39.48
CA LEU A 7 -16.85 -56.00 -38.02
C LEU A 7 -17.03 -54.51 -37.57
N THR A 8 -18.13 -54.21 -36.91
CA THR A 8 -18.32 -52.92 -36.27
C THR A 8 -17.61 -52.90 -34.91
N LEU A 9 -16.47 -52.22 -34.86
CA LEU A 9 -15.77 -51.90 -33.59
C LEU A 9 -16.56 -50.83 -32.85
N GLY A 10 -17.35 -51.22 -31.86
CA GLY A 10 -17.98 -50.31 -30.96
C GLY A 10 -16.95 -49.67 -30.01
N THR A 11 -16.64 -48.41 -30.22
CA THR A 11 -15.82 -47.64 -29.27
C THR A 11 -16.60 -47.35 -28.02
N LEU A 12 -16.31 -48.07 -26.95
CA LEU A 12 -16.77 -47.73 -25.61
C LEU A 12 -16.06 -46.42 -25.18
N VAL A 13 -16.74 -45.32 -25.28
CA VAL A 13 -16.32 -44.07 -24.62
C VAL A 13 -16.58 -44.26 -23.13
N PRO A 14 -15.57 -44.18 -22.28
CA PRO A 14 -15.80 -44.22 -20.83
C PRO A 14 -16.55 -42.96 -20.44
N LEU A 15 -17.78 -43.16 -20.00
CA LEU A 15 -18.60 -42.11 -19.36
C LEU A 15 -17.87 -41.72 -18.06
N ALA A 16 -17.05 -40.65 -18.10
CA ALA A 16 -16.38 -40.13 -16.93
C ALA A 16 -17.46 -39.77 -15.91
N ALA A 17 -17.54 -40.57 -14.86
CA ALA A 17 -18.42 -40.35 -13.73
C ALA A 17 -18.07 -38.98 -13.14
N GLN A 18 -18.92 -37.98 -13.37
CA GLN A 18 -18.84 -36.69 -12.69
C GLN A 18 -19.12 -36.95 -11.20
N THR A 19 -18.03 -37.16 -10.45
CA THR A 19 -18.10 -37.30 -9.01
C THR A 19 -18.67 -36.02 -8.42
N LYS A 20 -19.92 -36.04 -7.97
CA LYS A 20 -20.56 -34.90 -7.32
C LYS A 20 -19.76 -34.56 -6.06
N MET A 21 -19.03 -33.42 -6.10
CA MET A 21 -18.29 -32.92 -4.94
C MET A 21 -19.22 -32.76 -3.74
N THR A 22 -18.76 -33.22 -2.58
CA THR A 22 -19.50 -33.03 -1.32
C THR A 22 -19.57 -31.55 -0.95
N ALA A 23 -20.55 -31.17 -0.13
CA ALA A 23 -20.70 -29.78 0.35
C ALA A 23 -19.45 -29.28 1.08
N LYS A 24 -18.71 -30.18 1.75
CA LYS A 24 -17.45 -29.86 2.44
C LYS A 24 -16.32 -29.55 1.43
N GLU A 25 -16.21 -30.33 0.39
CA GLU A 25 -15.20 -30.12 -0.68
C GLU A 25 -15.43 -28.81 -1.42
N LYS A 26 -16.68 -28.51 -1.79
CA LYS A 26 -17.06 -27.20 -2.40
C LYS A 26 -16.68 -26.02 -1.52
N ARG A 27 -16.96 -26.10 -0.21
CA ARG A 27 -16.59 -25.03 0.75
C ARG A 27 -15.06 -24.85 0.82
N THR A 28 -14.33 -25.95 0.84
CA THR A 28 -12.85 -25.93 0.88
C THR A 28 -12.28 -25.34 -0.39
N GLN A 29 -12.78 -25.74 -1.55
CA GLN A 29 -12.39 -25.21 -2.85
C GLN A 29 -12.67 -23.72 -2.95
N THR A 30 -13.89 -23.28 -2.62
CA THR A 30 -14.24 -21.83 -2.63
C THR A 30 -13.35 -21.02 -1.68
N ARG A 31 -12.99 -21.58 -0.52
CA ARG A 31 -12.05 -20.91 0.41
C ARG A 31 -10.65 -20.80 -0.16
N GLN A 32 -10.16 -21.82 -0.85
CA GLN A 32 -8.86 -21.79 -1.52
C GLN A 32 -8.85 -20.82 -2.68
N GLU A 33 -9.86 -20.83 -3.53
CA GLU A 33 -10.00 -19.90 -4.66
C GLU A 33 -10.01 -18.44 -4.17
N ARG A 34 -10.77 -18.14 -3.10
CA ARG A 34 -10.77 -16.81 -2.48
C ARG A 34 -9.39 -16.40 -1.95
N LYS A 35 -8.66 -17.32 -1.30
CA LYS A 35 -7.30 -17.03 -0.82
C LYS A 35 -6.35 -16.72 -1.97
N ILE A 36 -6.38 -17.52 -3.04
CA ILE A 36 -5.56 -17.32 -4.23
C ILE A 36 -5.89 -15.98 -4.89
N ALA A 37 -7.17 -15.65 -5.04
CA ALA A 37 -7.62 -14.37 -5.59
C ALA A 37 -7.14 -13.19 -4.73
N GLN A 38 -7.29 -13.28 -3.40
CA GLN A 38 -6.80 -12.24 -2.48
C GLN A 38 -5.27 -12.08 -2.54
N GLN A 39 -4.54 -13.19 -2.67
CA GLN A 39 -3.08 -13.14 -2.76
C GLN A 39 -2.62 -12.50 -4.08
N LYS A 40 -3.29 -12.79 -5.19
CA LYS A 40 -3.03 -12.13 -6.48
C LYS A 40 -3.27 -10.62 -6.41
N VAL A 41 -4.38 -10.20 -5.80
CA VAL A 41 -4.68 -8.77 -5.61
C VAL A 41 -3.62 -8.09 -4.75
N LYS A 42 -3.22 -8.69 -3.63
CA LYS A 42 -2.15 -8.16 -2.77
C LYS A 42 -0.82 -8.02 -3.50
N GLU A 43 -0.44 -9.04 -4.27
CA GLU A 43 0.79 -8.99 -5.07
C GLU A 43 0.74 -7.88 -6.12
N GLN A 44 -0.40 -7.71 -6.80
CA GLN A 44 -0.59 -6.63 -7.76
C GLN A 44 -0.46 -5.26 -7.08
N LEU A 45 -1.11 -5.07 -5.91
CA LEU A 45 -0.99 -3.83 -5.13
C LEU A 45 0.46 -3.56 -4.71
N TYR A 46 1.21 -4.61 -4.32
CA TYR A 46 2.63 -4.48 -4.00
C TYR A 46 3.45 -4.02 -5.22
N GLN A 47 3.24 -4.64 -6.39
CA GLN A 47 3.94 -4.25 -7.62
C GLN A 47 3.59 -2.83 -8.06
N ASP A 48 2.33 -2.42 -7.92
CA ASP A 48 1.90 -1.04 -8.19
C ASP A 48 2.59 -0.06 -7.23
N ALA A 49 2.68 -0.42 -5.94
CA ALA A 49 3.38 0.38 -4.93
C ALA A 49 4.89 0.51 -5.23
N VAL A 50 5.55 -0.58 -5.62
CA VAL A 50 6.97 -0.55 -6.03
C VAL A 50 7.17 0.40 -7.19
N ARG A 51 6.38 0.29 -8.24
CA ARG A 51 6.46 1.18 -9.41
C ARG A 51 6.22 2.65 -9.05
N ALA A 52 5.28 2.92 -8.14
CA ALA A 52 5.00 4.27 -7.69
C ALA A 52 6.20 4.88 -6.93
N LEU A 53 6.91 4.10 -6.11
CA LEU A 53 8.14 4.52 -5.45
C LEU A 53 9.27 4.75 -6.45
N GLU A 54 9.49 3.85 -7.41
CA GLU A 54 10.51 3.98 -8.47
C GLU A 54 10.29 5.23 -9.33
N ASN A 55 9.03 5.56 -9.62
CA ASN A 55 8.67 6.74 -10.39
C ASN A 55 8.60 8.02 -9.56
N ASN A 56 8.83 7.95 -8.24
CA ASN A 56 8.67 9.09 -7.32
C ASN A 56 7.28 9.76 -7.44
N THR A 57 6.22 8.95 -7.61
CA THR A 57 4.84 9.43 -7.80
C THR A 57 3.90 8.52 -7.02
N PHE A 58 3.58 8.92 -5.79
CA PHE A 58 2.76 8.12 -4.87
C PHE A 58 2.04 9.00 -3.85
N VAL A 59 1.02 8.44 -3.22
CA VAL A 59 0.39 8.98 -2.02
C VAL A 59 0.31 7.88 -0.96
N LEU A 60 0.64 8.22 0.26
CA LEU A 60 0.52 7.39 1.45
C LEU A 60 -0.61 7.96 2.30
N GLU A 61 -1.68 7.22 2.48
CA GLU A 61 -2.87 7.64 3.26
C GLU A 61 -2.83 6.97 4.63
N ALA A 62 -2.50 7.74 5.69
CA ALA A 62 -2.31 7.22 7.04
C ALA A 62 -3.63 7.13 7.81
N ASP A 63 -3.94 5.99 8.37
CA ASP A 63 -5.06 5.75 9.27
C ASP A 63 -4.65 5.77 10.75
N ARG A 64 -3.33 5.73 11.02
CA ARG A 64 -2.78 5.67 12.37
C ARG A 64 -1.47 6.45 12.51
N LEU A 65 -1.37 7.19 13.61
CA LEU A 65 -0.15 7.85 14.05
C LEU A 65 0.39 7.19 15.31
N ILE A 66 1.70 6.95 15.36
CA ILE A 66 2.40 6.41 16.52
C ILE A 66 3.48 7.42 16.94
N PHE A 67 3.36 7.91 18.16
CA PHE A 67 4.29 8.87 18.75
C PHE A 67 5.49 8.17 19.39
N LYS A 68 6.59 8.90 19.56
CA LYS A 68 7.88 8.41 20.09
C LYS A 68 7.78 7.55 21.36
N ARG A 69 6.78 7.75 22.21
CA ARG A 69 6.55 6.99 23.45
C ARG A 69 5.61 5.80 23.27
N GLY A 70 5.32 5.38 22.03
CA GLY A 70 4.45 4.25 21.71
C GLY A 70 2.94 4.54 21.77
N ARG A 71 2.53 5.76 22.15
CA ARG A 71 1.11 6.15 22.08
C ARG A 71 0.67 6.18 20.63
N SER A 72 -0.39 5.44 20.30
CA SER A 72 -0.99 5.45 18.97
C SER A 72 -2.37 6.10 18.98
N VAL A 73 -2.71 6.76 17.87
CA VAL A 73 -4.00 7.43 17.65
C VAL A 73 -4.46 7.08 16.25
N SER A 74 -5.73 6.67 16.13
CA SER A 74 -6.40 6.55 14.82
C SER A 74 -6.74 7.94 14.30
N VAL A 75 -6.48 8.17 13.03
CA VAL A 75 -6.66 9.47 12.38
C VAL A 75 -7.37 9.32 11.04
N SER A 76 -7.83 10.44 10.49
CA SER A 76 -8.42 10.45 9.14
C SER A 76 -7.33 10.41 8.08
N SER A 77 -7.35 9.39 7.22
CA SER A 77 -6.41 9.24 6.11
C SER A 77 -6.51 10.37 5.08
N VAL A 78 -7.66 11.01 4.95
CA VAL A 78 -7.85 12.18 4.08
C VAL A 78 -7.00 13.38 4.52
N LYS A 79 -6.72 13.51 5.83
CA LYS A 79 -5.97 14.63 6.43
C LYS A 79 -4.55 14.23 6.87
N ASN A 80 -4.21 12.96 6.82
CA ASN A 80 -2.90 12.45 7.21
C ASN A 80 -2.31 11.67 6.06
N PHE A 81 -1.35 12.29 5.38
CA PHE A 81 -0.79 11.71 4.17
C PHE A 81 0.64 12.21 3.89
N ILE A 82 1.32 11.45 3.07
CA ILE A 82 2.55 11.85 2.41
C ILE A 82 2.31 11.69 0.91
N SER A 83 2.40 12.77 0.16
CA SER A 83 2.33 12.74 -1.30
C SER A 83 3.68 13.10 -1.90
N MET A 84 4.03 12.45 -3.00
CA MET A 84 5.18 12.78 -3.80
C MET A 84 4.79 12.79 -5.27
N ALA A 85 5.21 13.85 -5.96
CA ALA A 85 5.09 13.99 -7.41
C ALA A 85 6.42 14.51 -7.96
N ASN A 86 7.20 13.60 -8.58
CA ASN A 86 8.53 13.88 -9.11
C ASN A 86 9.50 14.41 -8.03
N LYS A 87 9.77 15.72 -8.04
CA LYS A 87 10.73 16.40 -7.13
C LYS A 87 10.03 17.24 -6.06
N LYS A 88 8.72 17.12 -5.91
CA LYS A 88 7.96 17.80 -4.86
C LYS A 88 7.24 16.79 -3.97
N ALA A 89 7.17 17.07 -2.69
CA ALA A 89 6.43 16.26 -1.75
C ALA A 89 5.68 17.15 -0.74
N THR A 90 4.56 16.61 -0.26
CA THR A 90 3.79 17.17 0.85
C THR A 90 3.71 16.11 1.95
N VAL A 91 4.06 16.50 3.17
CA VAL A 91 3.89 15.71 4.38
C VAL A 91 2.89 16.43 5.26
N GLN A 92 1.71 15.87 5.44
CA GLN A 92 0.67 16.45 6.28
C GLN A 92 0.33 15.52 7.43
N VAL A 93 0.36 16.09 8.62
CA VAL A 93 -0.06 15.47 9.88
C VAL A 93 -1.18 16.29 10.47
N SER A 94 -2.25 15.64 10.87
CA SER A 94 -3.42 16.25 11.51
C SER A 94 -3.93 15.32 12.60
N PHE A 95 -4.15 15.86 13.80
CA PHE A 95 -4.78 15.12 14.90
C PHE A 95 -5.62 16.08 15.73
N ASP A 96 -6.67 15.55 16.35
CA ASP A 96 -7.57 16.38 17.15
C ASP A 96 -6.83 16.96 18.35
N THR A 97 -6.69 18.26 18.36
CA THR A 97 -6.14 19.03 19.47
C THR A 97 -7.14 20.10 19.90
N PRO A 98 -7.19 20.44 21.19
CA PRO A 98 -8.07 21.51 21.70
C PRO A 98 -7.76 22.89 21.10
N ARG A 99 -6.58 23.04 20.48
CA ARG A 99 -6.14 24.27 19.82
C ARG A 99 -5.65 23.95 18.42
N PRO A 100 -6.05 24.75 17.38
CA PRO A 100 -5.50 24.60 16.05
C PRO A 100 -3.98 24.85 16.10
N LEU A 101 -3.22 23.94 15.49
CA LEU A 101 -1.79 24.10 15.28
C LEU A 101 -1.51 24.73 13.91
N GLN A 102 -0.24 24.79 13.53
CA GLN A 102 0.29 25.53 12.38
C GLN A 102 -0.46 25.36 11.07
N ASN A 103 -0.98 24.17 10.75
CA ASN A 103 -1.72 23.91 9.52
C ASN A 103 -3.25 24.11 9.63
N GLY A 104 -3.77 24.63 10.74
CA GLY A 104 -5.20 24.77 11.00
C GLY A 104 -5.95 23.44 11.23
N LEU A 105 -5.28 22.30 11.13
CA LEU A 105 -5.83 20.96 11.25
C LEU A 105 -5.36 20.22 12.52
N GLY A 106 -4.71 20.93 13.43
CA GLY A 106 -4.17 20.34 14.66
C GLY A 106 -2.83 19.62 14.48
N GLY A 107 -2.03 20.01 13.48
CA GLY A 107 -0.74 19.39 13.19
C GLY A 107 0.20 20.29 12.41
N PHE A 108 0.89 19.75 11.44
CA PHE A 108 1.78 20.49 10.55
C PHE A 108 1.67 19.98 9.11
N THR A 109 1.99 20.86 8.16
CA THR A 109 2.13 20.53 6.75
C THR A 109 3.48 21.04 6.27
N VAL A 110 4.29 20.16 5.69
CA VAL A 110 5.55 20.50 5.01
C VAL A 110 5.36 20.20 3.54
N GLU A 111 5.45 21.23 2.71
CA GLU A 111 5.49 21.10 1.26
C GLU A 111 6.77 21.69 0.72
N GLY A 112 7.42 21.00 -0.19
CA GLY A 112 8.67 21.51 -0.74
C GLY A 112 9.35 20.60 -1.74
N ASN A 113 10.58 20.98 -2.06
CA ASN A 113 11.41 20.20 -2.94
C ASN A 113 11.97 18.97 -2.24
N VAL A 114 12.11 17.89 -3.00
CA VAL A 114 12.65 16.62 -2.51
C VAL A 114 14.11 16.51 -2.88
N SER A 115 14.93 16.10 -1.92
CA SER A 115 16.34 15.76 -2.09
C SER A 115 16.68 14.45 -1.37
N ASP A 116 17.90 13.94 -1.57
CA ASP A 116 18.46 12.75 -0.91
C ASP A 116 17.59 11.49 -1.03
N ILE A 117 16.98 11.30 -2.20
CA ILE A 117 16.18 10.10 -2.47
C ILE A 117 17.09 8.87 -2.48
N ARG A 118 16.76 7.88 -1.64
CA ARG A 118 17.44 6.59 -1.56
C ARG A 118 16.43 5.47 -1.50
N MET A 119 16.64 4.45 -2.31
CA MET A 119 15.81 3.23 -2.34
C MET A 119 16.70 2.01 -2.17
N LYS A 120 16.34 1.13 -1.24
CA LYS A 120 17.04 -0.13 -0.97
C LYS A 120 16.03 -1.24 -0.74
N LYS A 121 16.32 -2.43 -1.26
CA LYS A 121 15.58 -3.65 -0.94
C LYS A 121 16.32 -4.40 0.17
N ASP A 122 15.62 -4.78 1.22
CA ASP A 122 16.17 -5.57 2.31
C ASP A 122 16.24 -7.07 1.95
N LYS A 123 16.87 -7.86 2.83
CA LYS A 123 17.00 -9.33 2.64
C LYS A 123 15.65 -10.07 2.70
N LYS A 124 14.63 -9.44 3.29
CA LYS A 124 13.27 -9.99 3.41
C LYS A 124 12.36 -9.57 2.26
N GLY A 125 12.87 -8.79 1.30
CA GLY A 125 12.12 -8.31 0.15
C GLY A 125 11.33 -7.02 0.41
N SER A 126 11.38 -6.43 1.61
CA SER A 126 10.80 -5.12 1.88
C SER A 126 11.63 -4.02 1.25
N ILE A 127 10.99 -2.93 0.85
CA ILE A 127 11.66 -1.78 0.26
C ILE A 127 11.75 -0.66 1.29
N ILE A 128 12.96 -0.18 1.51
CA ILE A 128 13.25 1.01 2.32
C ILE A 128 13.47 2.17 1.35
N TYR A 129 12.63 3.20 1.46
CA TYR A 129 12.69 4.39 0.62
C TYR A 129 12.78 5.62 1.52
N SER A 130 13.78 6.46 1.33
CA SER A 130 14.00 7.65 2.17
C SER A 130 14.29 8.89 1.34
N PHE A 131 13.85 10.05 1.84
CA PHE A 131 14.04 11.34 1.19
C PHE A 131 13.93 12.48 2.21
N LEU A 132 14.42 13.65 1.83
CA LEU A 132 14.28 14.90 2.57
C LEU A 132 13.32 15.83 1.82
N VAL A 133 12.31 16.34 2.51
CA VAL A 133 11.43 17.41 2.00
C VAL A 133 11.91 18.74 2.57
N GLN A 134 12.20 19.71 1.71
CA GLN A 134 12.63 21.06 2.08
C GLN A 134 11.51 22.05 1.76
N GLY A 135 10.74 22.43 2.75
CA GLY A 135 9.76 23.51 2.70
C GLY A 135 10.39 24.88 2.98
N VAL A 136 9.60 25.92 2.94
CA VAL A 136 10.06 27.31 3.16
C VAL A 136 10.59 27.54 4.58
N SER A 137 9.87 27.08 5.58
CA SER A 137 10.21 27.29 6.99
C SER A 137 10.58 26.01 7.73
N ILE A 138 10.20 24.88 7.19
CA ILE A 138 10.31 23.56 7.83
C ILE A 138 10.82 22.56 6.82
N SER A 139 11.67 21.64 7.27
CA SER A 139 12.06 20.44 6.52
C SER A 139 11.67 19.18 7.29
N ALA A 140 11.53 18.07 6.58
CA ALA A 140 11.24 16.78 7.20
C ALA A 140 12.02 15.65 6.50
N GLN A 141 12.74 14.87 7.29
CA GLN A 141 13.29 13.60 6.83
C GLN A 141 12.20 12.53 6.89
N VAL A 142 11.97 11.85 5.78
CA VAL A 142 10.99 10.77 5.67
C VAL A 142 11.72 9.46 5.35
N SER A 143 11.35 8.39 6.04
CA SER A 143 11.83 7.03 5.76
C SER A 143 10.66 6.08 5.74
N LEU A 144 10.41 5.46 4.60
CA LEU A 144 9.30 4.54 4.33
C LEU A 144 9.81 3.11 4.31
N THR A 145 9.02 2.18 4.83
CA THR A 145 9.24 0.74 4.67
C THR A 145 8.00 0.12 4.06
N LEU A 146 8.07 -0.22 2.77
CA LEU A 146 7.04 -0.98 2.07
C LEU A 146 7.22 -2.47 2.37
N HIS A 147 6.22 -3.09 2.98
CA HIS A 147 6.28 -4.49 3.36
C HIS A 147 6.04 -5.40 2.16
N GLN A 148 6.83 -6.48 2.04
CA GLN A 148 6.70 -7.43 0.93
C GLN A 148 5.29 -8.01 0.84
N GLY A 149 4.77 -8.12 -0.38
CA GLY A 149 3.49 -8.78 -0.69
C GLY A 149 2.25 -7.99 -0.26
N SER A 150 2.38 -6.69 0.04
CA SER A 150 1.26 -5.78 0.31
C SER A 150 1.63 -4.34 -0.07
N ASN A 151 0.63 -3.46 -0.15
CA ASN A 151 0.85 -2.03 -0.29
C ASN A 151 0.94 -1.29 1.07
N ASN A 152 1.07 -2.04 2.17
CA ASN A 152 1.20 -1.45 3.49
C ASN A 152 2.60 -0.88 3.69
N VAL A 153 2.65 0.35 4.17
CA VAL A 153 3.88 1.11 4.43
C VAL A 153 3.91 1.57 5.88
N SER A 154 5.09 1.52 6.46
CA SER A 154 5.38 2.22 7.72
C SER A 154 6.29 3.41 7.40
N ALA A 155 5.84 4.63 7.69
CA ALA A 155 6.58 5.86 7.45
C ALA A 155 7.07 6.48 8.75
N ASN A 156 8.36 6.74 8.85
CA ASN A 156 8.96 7.52 9.93
C ASN A 156 9.22 8.94 9.44
N ILE A 157 8.68 9.93 10.14
CA ILE A 157 8.81 11.35 9.83
C ILE A 157 9.57 12.02 10.97
N SER A 158 10.65 12.72 10.63
CA SER A 158 11.47 13.50 11.55
C SER A 158 11.50 14.96 11.08
N PRO A 159 10.58 15.82 11.56
CA PRO A 159 10.58 17.23 11.21
C PRO A 159 11.73 17.98 11.88
N SER A 160 12.28 18.99 11.21
CA SER A 160 13.45 19.76 11.68
C SER A 160 13.17 20.65 12.89
N PHE A 161 11.91 21.05 13.09
CA PHE A 161 11.51 21.92 14.21
C PHE A 161 11.21 21.16 15.51
N HIS A 162 11.21 19.82 15.47
CA HIS A 162 10.85 18.98 16.60
C HIS A 162 11.76 17.76 16.68
N SER A 163 12.26 17.46 17.87
CA SER A 163 13.05 16.25 18.13
C SER A 163 12.20 14.96 18.19
N ASN A 164 10.91 15.04 18.00
CA ASN A 164 9.99 13.91 18.07
C ASN A 164 9.77 13.31 16.69
N THR A 165 10.21 12.07 16.53
CA THR A 165 9.86 11.24 15.38
C THR A 165 8.41 10.77 15.49
N LEU A 166 7.69 10.82 14.38
CA LEU A 166 6.35 10.33 14.23
C LEU A 166 6.37 9.14 13.26
N THR A 167 5.68 8.07 13.61
CA THR A 167 5.48 6.93 12.70
C THR A 167 4.03 6.92 12.23
N MET A 168 3.83 6.81 10.92
CA MET A 168 2.54 6.59 10.28
C MET A 168 2.47 5.13 9.81
N THR A 169 1.31 4.50 10.00
CA THR A 169 0.99 3.25 9.32
C THR A 169 0.00 3.58 8.21
N GLU A 170 0.32 3.21 6.99
CA GLU A 170 -0.25 3.76 5.77
C GLU A 170 -0.50 2.68 4.73
N GLU A 171 -1.40 2.99 3.80
CA GLU A 171 -1.48 2.29 2.52
C GLU A 171 -0.91 3.17 1.42
N LEU A 172 -0.03 2.60 0.59
CA LEU A 172 0.47 3.26 -0.60
C LEU A 172 -0.53 3.10 -1.73
N VAL A 173 -0.99 4.23 -2.24
CA VAL A 173 -1.91 4.31 -3.37
C VAL A 173 -1.30 5.13 -4.50
N THR A 174 -1.77 4.92 -5.72
CA THR A 174 -1.42 5.79 -6.84
C THR A 174 -2.10 7.15 -6.67
N GLN A 175 -1.51 8.20 -7.23
CA GLN A 175 -2.02 9.56 -7.12
C GLN A 175 -3.48 9.71 -7.61
N GLU A 176 -3.87 8.94 -8.61
CA GLU A 176 -5.24 8.92 -9.17
C GLU A 176 -6.28 8.33 -8.21
N LYS A 177 -5.86 7.46 -7.30
CA LYS A 177 -6.74 6.79 -6.32
C LYS A 177 -6.75 7.49 -4.96
N ALA A 178 -5.89 8.48 -4.77
CA ALA A 178 -5.76 9.17 -3.50
C ALA A 178 -6.94 10.10 -3.21
N ARG A 179 -7.33 10.16 -1.93
CA ARG A 179 -8.45 10.98 -1.42
C ARG A 179 -7.94 11.89 -0.29
N VAL A 180 -7.02 12.79 -0.62
CA VAL A 180 -6.36 13.63 0.37
C VAL A 180 -6.89 15.07 0.35
N PHE A 181 -6.92 15.69 1.52
CA PHE A 181 -7.30 17.09 1.73
C PHE A 181 -6.12 17.88 2.30
N GLU A 182 -5.62 18.86 1.58
CA GLU A 182 -4.50 19.69 2.00
C GLU A 182 -4.97 20.83 2.95
N GLY A 183 -4.29 20.97 4.08
CA GLY A 183 -4.43 22.11 4.99
C GLY A 183 -3.55 23.29 4.59
N PHE A 184 -3.48 24.33 5.45
CA PHE A 184 -2.59 25.48 5.22
C PHE A 184 -1.12 25.03 5.14
N LYS A 185 -0.41 25.58 4.16
CA LYS A 185 1.01 25.30 3.88
C LYS A 185 1.89 26.29 4.66
N LEU A 186 3.04 25.83 5.15
CA LEU A 186 4.03 26.61 5.86
C LEU A 186 5.28 26.83 5.02
#